data_9756b69984f53c7061b59312c38746ef
#
_entry.id   9756b69984f53c7061b59312c38746ef
#
_cell.length_a   1.000
_cell.length_b   1.000
_cell.length_c   1.000
_cell.angle_alpha   90.00
_cell.angle_beta   90.00
_cell.angle_gamma   90.00
#
_symmetry.space_group_name_H-M   'P 1'
#
loop_
_entity.id
_entity.type
_entity.pdbx_description
1 polymer ?
#
loop_
_entity_poly.entity_id
_entity_poly.type
_entity_poly.pdbx_seq_one_letter_code
_entity_poly.pdbx_strand_id
1 'polypeptide(L)'
;MSLIGLQKKLRYEFNNKELLELALVHKSSNSSSNNERLEFLGDTILNSVISQYLFEKFPHEREGLLSRMRSHLVKGETLTNKANEIGLIDFIRLSKGTANLSENRKHSILEGSIESIIGAVFLDSSWGGAHDLILHLFEKELSAIESNQEFRDSKTELQELLQSKKSELPKYVTKETANGFESSIKLGNKSYEGYGNSKRQAEIAVAKVALDNLKLNNA
;
A
#
# COMPACT_ATOMS: atom_id res chain seq x y z
N MET A 1 -12.17 -20.97 -17.71
CA MET A 1 -13.30 -20.12 -17.23
C MET A 1 -13.62 -19.06 -18.28
N SER A 2 -14.85 -18.53 -18.31
CA SER A 2 -15.25 -17.53 -19.33
C SER A 2 -14.86 -16.12 -18.88
N LEU A 3 -14.32 -15.27 -19.77
CA LEU A 3 -14.06 -13.85 -19.51
C LEU A 3 -15.31 -13.07 -19.08
N ILE A 4 -16.51 -13.55 -19.46
CA ILE A 4 -17.79 -13.00 -18.97
C ILE A 4 -17.89 -13.15 -17.45
N GLY A 5 -17.42 -14.27 -16.88
CA GLY A 5 -17.41 -14.50 -15.43
C GLY A 5 -16.46 -13.55 -14.71
N LEU A 6 -15.29 -13.24 -15.29
CA LEU A 6 -14.36 -12.27 -14.75
C LEU A 6 -14.95 -10.86 -14.77
N GLN A 7 -15.51 -10.42 -15.88
CA GLN A 7 -16.15 -9.09 -16.03
C GLN A 7 -17.28 -8.86 -15.01
N LYS A 8 -18.07 -9.90 -14.69
CA LYS A 8 -19.09 -9.83 -13.63
C LYS A 8 -18.47 -9.59 -12.25
N LYS A 9 -17.32 -10.22 -11.93
CA LYS A 9 -16.62 -10.01 -10.66
C LYS A 9 -15.98 -8.62 -10.58
N LEU A 10 -15.50 -8.10 -11.71
CA LEU A 10 -14.98 -6.73 -11.84
C LEU A 10 -16.09 -5.67 -11.81
N ARG A 11 -17.36 -6.04 -11.97
CA ARG A 11 -18.50 -5.14 -12.21
C ARG A 11 -18.24 -4.18 -13.37
N TYR A 12 -17.50 -4.66 -14.38
CA TYR A 12 -17.14 -3.88 -15.55
C TYR A 12 -17.23 -4.74 -16.83
N GLU A 13 -17.92 -4.23 -17.83
CA GLU A 13 -18.02 -4.86 -19.15
C GLU A 13 -17.18 -4.07 -20.16
N PHE A 14 -16.17 -4.73 -20.74
CA PHE A 14 -15.28 -4.10 -21.71
C PHE A 14 -15.97 -3.87 -23.06
N ASN A 15 -15.89 -2.63 -23.56
CA ASN A 15 -16.23 -2.27 -24.92
C ASN A 15 -15.21 -2.90 -25.90
N ASN A 16 -13.92 -2.75 -25.59
CA ASN A 16 -12.84 -3.40 -26.33
C ASN A 16 -12.30 -4.61 -25.54
N LYS A 17 -12.72 -5.82 -25.92
CA LYS A 17 -12.31 -7.06 -25.26
C LYS A 17 -10.82 -7.37 -25.42
N GLU A 18 -10.16 -6.84 -26.45
CA GLU A 18 -8.73 -7.03 -26.67
C GLU A 18 -7.89 -6.41 -25.53
N LEU A 19 -8.37 -5.32 -24.91
CA LEU A 19 -7.72 -4.73 -23.75
C LEU A 19 -7.73 -5.66 -22.54
N LEU A 20 -8.86 -6.31 -22.26
CA LEU A 20 -8.93 -7.31 -21.19
C LEU A 20 -8.05 -8.52 -21.51
N GLU A 21 -8.09 -9.00 -22.75
CA GLU A 21 -7.25 -10.13 -23.16
C GLU A 21 -5.77 -9.80 -23.01
N LEU A 22 -5.32 -8.60 -23.41
CA LEU A 22 -3.95 -8.14 -23.26
C LEU A 22 -3.55 -8.01 -21.79
N ALA A 23 -4.43 -7.48 -20.92
CA ALA A 23 -4.18 -7.34 -19.48
C ALA A 23 -3.90 -8.71 -18.82
N LEU A 24 -4.39 -9.78 -19.39
CA LEU A 24 -4.23 -11.15 -18.88
C LEU A 24 -3.03 -11.89 -19.51
N VAL A 25 -2.25 -11.28 -20.37
CA VAL A 25 -1.05 -11.89 -20.99
C VAL A 25 0.18 -11.53 -20.20
N HIS A 26 0.67 -12.43 -19.36
CA HIS A 26 1.91 -12.22 -18.64
C HIS A 26 3.13 -12.33 -19.59
N LYS A 27 4.19 -11.56 -19.31
CA LYS A 27 5.44 -11.54 -20.10
C LYS A 27 6.08 -12.91 -20.35
N SER A 28 5.83 -13.89 -19.48
CA SER A 28 6.33 -15.25 -19.68
C SER A 28 5.60 -16.04 -20.78
N SER A 29 4.49 -15.59 -21.29
CA SER A 29 3.64 -16.34 -22.23
C SER A 29 4.20 -16.49 -23.64
N ASN A 30 5.41 -15.99 -23.93
CA ASN A 30 6.04 -15.96 -25.27
C ASN A 30 5.19 -15.24 -26.33
N SER A 31 4.26 -14.38 -25.93
CA SER A 31 3.50 -13.53 -26.82
C SER A 31 4.32 -12.33 -27.26
N SER A 32 4.08 -11.84 -28.48
CA SER A 32 4.68 -10.59 -28.99
C SER A 32 4.23 -9.34 -28.22
N SER A 33 3.11 -9.44 -27.52
CA SER A 33 2.54 -8.40 -26.68
C SER A 33 2.21 -8.96 -25.31
N ASN A 34 2.44 -8.20 -24.26
CA ASN A 34 2.17 -8.59 -22.87
C ASN A 34 1.58 -7.41 -22.08
N ASN A 35 1.30 -7.65 -20.81
CA ASN A 35 0.60 -6.70 -19.94
C ASN A 35 1.47 -5.65 -19.25
N GLU A 36 2.79 -5.67 -19.40
CA GLU A 36 3.71 -4.76 -18.65
C GLU A 36 3.38 -3.27 -18.84
N ARG A 37 2.97 -2.85 -20.03
CA ARG A 37 2.60 -1.44 -20.26
C ARG A 37 1.27 -1.06 -19.61
N LEU A 38 0.33 -2.00 -19.53
CA LEU A 38 -0.94 -1.80 -18.82
C LEU A 38 -0.73 -1.80 -17.31
N GLU A 39 0.15 -2.66 -16.80
CA GLU A 39 0.60 -2.68 -15.40
C GLU A 39 1.17 -1.32 -14.98
N PHE A 40 2.14 -0.79 -15.73
CA PHE A 40 2.73 0.53 -15.50
C PHE A 40 1.66 1.65 -15.43
N LEU A 41 0.71 1.64 -16.35
CA LEU A 41 -0.38 2.63 -16.38
C LEU A 41 -1.32 2.44 -15.19
N GLY A 42 -1.71 1.19 -14.92
CA GLY A 42 -2.66 0.84 -13.88
C GLY A 42 -2.15 1.14 -12.47
N ASP A 43 -0.87 0.90 -12.17
CA ASP A 43 -0.24 1.31 -10.91
C ASP A 43 -0.43 2.81 -10.66
N THR A 44 -0.14 3.64 -11.67
CA THR A 44 -0.30 5.09 -11.56
C THR A 44 -1.76 5.49 -11.29
N ILE A 45 -2.72 4.88 -12.00
CA ILE A 45 -4.16 5.16 -11.82
C ILE A 45 -4.63 4.70 -10.44
N LEU A 46 -4.25 3.51 -10.00
CA LEU A 46 -4.56 2.97 -8.67
C LEU A 46 -4.09 3.93 -7.57
N ASN A 47 -2.83 4.32 -7.61
CA ASN A 47 -2.25 5.25 -6.66
C ASN A 47 -2.98 6.60 -6.64
N SER A 48 -3.40 7.09 -7.80
CA SER A 48 -4.11 8.37 -7.93
C SER A 48 -5.53 8.31 -7.33
N VAL A 49 -6.30 7.27 -7.64
CA VAL A 49 -7.66 7.08 -7.10
C VAL A 49 -7.64 6.88 -5.58
N ILE A 50 -6.74 6.02 -5.07
CA ILE A 50 -6.61 5.82 -3.62
C ILE A 50 -6.16 7.12 -2.93
N SER A 51 -5.26 7.90 -3.55
CA SER A 51 -4.86 9.21 -3.01
C SER A 51 -6.01 10.19 -2.94
N GLN A 52 -6.83 10.27 -3.99
CA GLN A 52 -8.03 11.12 -4.00
C GLN A 52 -8.99 10.71 -2.88
N TYR A 53 -9.31 9.42 -2.78
CA TYR A 53 -10.19 8.89 -1.73
C TYR A 53 -9.71 9.25 -0.32
N LEU A 54 -8.41 9.04 -0.03
CA LEU A 54 -7.84 9.34 1.27
C LEU A 54 -7.83 10.85 1.57
N PHE A 55 -7.53 11.67 0.58
CA PHE A 55 -7.57 13.13 0.70
C PHE A 55 -8.96 13.65 1.06
N GLU A 56 -9.99 13.11 0.43
CA GLU A 56 -11.38 13.47 0.70
C GLU A 56 -11.88 12.94 2.04
N LYS A 57 -11.54 11.68 2.38
CA LYS A 57 -11.99 11.02 3.62
C LYS A 57 -11.31 11.61 4.87
N PHE A 58 -10.08 12.07 4.76
CA PHE A 58 -9.27 12.55 5.88
C PHE A 58 -8.74 13.97 5.67
N PRO A 59 -9.62 15.00 5.61
CA PRO A 59 -9.26 16.37 5.22
C PRO A 59 -8.33 17.09 6.20
N HIS A 60 -8.19 16.57 7.43
CA HIS A 60 -7.35 17.17 8.48
C HIS A 60 -6.01 16.44 8.66
N GLU A 61 -5.79 15.33 7.96
CA GLU A 61 -4.56 14.56 8.09
C GLU A 61 -3.45 15.11 7.17
N ARG A 62 -2.21 15.00 7.65
CA ARG A 62 -1.05 15.49 6.92
C ARG A 62 -0.62 14.52 5.82
N GLU A 63 0.07 15.05 4.81
CA GLU A 63 0.59 14.30 3.66
C GLU A 63 1.30 13.00 4.05
N GLY A 64 2.22 13.06 5.03
CA GLY A 64 2.99 11.89 5.46
C GLY A 64 2.13 10.73 5.98
N LEU A 65 0.99 11.01 6.65
CA LEU A 65 0.04 9.99 7.07
C LEU A 65 -0.73 9.44 5.88
N LEU A 66 -1.26 10.31 5.02
CA LEU A 66 -1.99 9.90 3.81
C LEU A 66 -1.12 9.03 2.90
N SER A 67 0.17 9.35 2.74
CA SER A 67 1.12 8.55 1.97
C SER A 67 1.37 7.16 2.57
N ARG A 68 1.44 7.03 3.90
CA ARG A 68 1.57 5.73 4.58
C ARG A 68 0.29 4.90 4.45
N MET A 69 -0.88 5.52 4.61
CA MET A 69 -2.18 4.87 4.41
C MET A 69 -2.33 4.36 2.97
N ARG A 70 -1.97 5.18 1.98
CA ARG A 70 -1.93 4.75 0.57
C ARG A 70 -1.00 3.56 0.39
N SER A 71 0.25 3.65 0.84
CA SER A 71 1.22 2.56 0.71
C SER A 71 0.74 1.26 1.37
N HIS A 72 -0.01 1.34 2.47
CA HIS A 72 -0.62 0.18 3.10
C HIS A 72 -1.73 -0.44 2.25
N LEU A 73 -2.59 0.39 1.64
CA LEU A 73 -3.70 -0.06 0.80
C LEU A 73 -3.23 -0.70 -0.50
N VAL A 74 -2.20 -0.13 -1.16
CA VAL A 74 -1.74 -0.58 -2.48
C VAL A 74 -0.52 -1.51 -2.42
N LYS A 75 -0.16 -2.04 -1.25
CA LYS A 75 0.95 -3.00 -1.15
C LYS A 75 0.65 -4.30 -1.88
N GLY A 76 1.68 -4.96 -2.40
CA GLY A 76 1.56 -6.20 -3.19
C GLY A 76 0.74 -7.30 -2.52
N GLU A 77 0.80 -7.44 -1.18
CA GLU A 77 -0.03 -8.37 -0.42
C GLU A 77 -1.54 -8.06 -0.60
N THR A 78 -1.94 -6.80 -0.52
CA THR A 78 -3.34 -6.39 -0.73
C THR A 78 -3.78 -6.69 -2.17
N LEU A 79 -2.97 -6.33 -3.16
CA LEU A 79 -3.27 -6.59 -4.58
C LEU A 79 -3.38 -8.08 -4.87
N THR A 80 -2.46 -8.89 -4.32
CA THR A 80 -2.52 -10.35 -4.40
C THR A 80 -3.81 -10.91 -3.80
N ASN A 81 -4.25 -10.40 -2.65
CA ASN A 81 -5.50 -10.82 -2.02
C ASN A 81 -6.71 -10.46 -2.90
N LYS A 82 -6.75 -9.26 -3.49
CA LYS A 82 -7.79 -8.86 -4.46
C LYS A 82 -7.83 -9.78 -5.68
N ALA A 83 -6.67 -10.11 -6.24
CA ALA A 83 -6.57 -11.04 -7.35
C ALA A 83 -7.12 -12.45 -6.99
N ASN A 84 -6.82 -12.93 -5.79
CA ASN A 84 -7.32 -14.21 -5.29
C ASN A 84 -8.84 -14.19 -5.05
N GLU A 85 -9.40 -13.10 -4.48
CA GLU A 85 -10.84 -12.95 -4.27
C GLU A 85 -11.65 -13.12 -5.57
N ILE A 86 -11.13 -12.61 -6.69
CA ILE A 86 -11.77 -12.75 -7.99
C ILE A 86 -11.34 -14.01 -8.78
N GLY A 87 -10.39 -14.80 -8.23
CA GLY A 87 -9.85 -16.01 -8.88
C GLY A 87 -9.08 -15.69 -10.16
N LEU A 88 -8.31 -14.59 -10.15
CA LEU A 88 -7.66 -14.04 -11.34
C LEU A 88 -6.64 -14.97 -11.97
N ILE A 89 -5.97 -15.81 -11.18
CA ILE A 89 -4.92 -16.72 -11.64
C ILE A 89 -5.40 -17.66 -12.78
N ASP A 90 -6.67 -18.05 -12.76
CA ASP A 90 -7.25 -18.96 -13.73
C ASP A 90 -7.44 -18.35 -15.12
N PHE A 91 -7.32 -17.04 -15.22
CA PHE A 91 -7.47 -16.27 -16.46
C PHE A 91 -6.14 -15.81 -17.06
N ILE A 92 -5.05 -15.80 -16.25
CA ILE A 92 -3.77 -15.29 -16.70
C ILE A 92 -3.09 -16.29 -17.64
N ARG A 93 -2.66 -15.80 -18.79
CA ARG A 93 -1.91 -16.58 -19.78
C ARG A 93 -0.43 -16.60 -19.38
N LEU A 94 0.03 -17.78 -18.96
CA LEU A 94 1.42 -18.04 -18.54
C LEU A 94 2.10 -19.01 -19.53
N SER A 95 3.44 -19.06 -19.52
CA SER A 95 4.17 -20.09 -20.26
C SER A 95 3.97 -21.48 -19.65
N LYS A 96 4.11 -22.54 -20.48
CA LYS A 96 3.96 -23.93 -20.01
C LYS A 96 4.94 -24.34 -18.88
N GLY A 97 6.08 -23.65 -18.76
CA GLY A 97 7.08 -23.88 -17.70
C GLY A 97 6.74 -23.25 -16.34
N THR A 98 5.67 -22.43 -16.28
CA THR A 98 5.24 -21.72 -15.05
C THR A 98 4.26 -22.51 -14.19
N ALA A 99 4.01 -23.80 -14.48
CA ALA A 99 3.09 -24.63 -13.70
C ALA A 99 3.50 -24.83 -12.22
N ASN A 100 4.80 -24.67 -11.90
CA ASN A 100 5.36 -24.79 -10.54
C ASN A 100 5.98 -23.47 -10.09
N LEU A 101 5.15 -22.41 -9.99
CA LEU A 101 5.59 -21.13 -9.48
C LEU A 101 5.84 -21.18 -7.97
N SER A 102 6.97 -20.58 -7.52
CA SER A 102 7.11 -20.23 -6.10
C SER A 102 6.02 -19.22 -5.70
N GLU A 103 5.58 -19.26 -4.45
CA GLU A 103 4.56 -18.33 -3.95
C GLU A 103 4.89 -16.86 -4.23
N ASN A 104 6.16 -16.44 -4.01
CA ASN A 104 6.59 -15.07 -4.30
C ASN A 104 6.39 -14.68 -5.77
N ARG A 105 6.65 -15.60 -6.70
CA ARG A 105 6.47 -15.34 -8.12
C ARG A 105 5.01 -15.28 -8.52
N LYS A 106 4.18 -16.11 -7.87
CA LYS A 106 2.72 -16.07 -8.04
C LYS A 106 2.15 -14.74 -7.54
N HIS A 107 2.62 -14.26 -6.38
CA HIS A 107 2.21 -12.95 -5.83
C HIS A 107 2.51 -11.82 -6.80
N SER A 108 3.74 -11.71 -7.31
CA SER A 108 4.10 -10.67 -8.28
C SER A 108 3.28 -10.73 -9.57
N ILE A 109 2.95 -11.93 -10.06
CA ILE A 109 2.09 -12.08 -11.26
C ILE A 109 0.67 -11.57 -10.98
N LEU A 110 0.11 -11.91 -9.82
CA LEU A 110 -1.24 -11.51 -9.43
C LEU A 110 -1.34 -9.99 -9.20
N GLU A 111 -0.35 -9.41 -8.52
CA GLU A 111 -0.18 -7.98 -8.31
C GLU A 111 -0.20 -7.22 -9.63
N GLY A 112 0.76 -7.50 -10.54
CA GLY A 112 0.84 -6.83 -11.83
C GLY A 112 -0.38 -7.07 -12.73
N SER A 113 -1.09 -8.20 -12.56
CA SER A 113 -2.31 -8.48 -13.33
C SER A 113 -3.50 -7.64 -12.86
N ILE A 114 -3.65 -7.36 -11.56
CA ILE A 114 -4.66 -6.42 -11.06
C ILE A 114 -4.40 -5.02 -11.61
N GLU A 115 -3.16 -4.55 -11.52
CA GLU A 115 -2.78 -3.25 -12.08
C GLU A 115 -3.03 -3.19 -13.58
N SER A 116 -2.68 -4.24 -14.32
CA SER A 116 -2.94 -4.32 -15.76
C SER A 116 -4.42 -4.23 -16.11
N ILE A 117 -5.30 -4.86 -15.33
CA ILE A 117 -6.76 -4.75 -15.51
C ILE A 117 -7.21 -3.31 -15.27
N ILE A 118 -6.70 -2.65 -14.23
CA ILE A 118 -7.01 -1.24 -13.95
C ILE A 118 -6.59 -0.35 -15.13
N GLY A 119 -5.37 -0.57 -15.66
CA GLY A 119 -4.86 0.14 -16.83
C GLY A 119 -5.72 -0.10 -18.09
N ALA A 120 -6.19 -1.35 -18.29
CA ALA A 120 -7.06 -1.71 -19.39
C ALA A 120 -8.43 -1.03 -19.30
N VAL A 121 -9.05 -1.01 -18.10
CA VAL A 121 -10.33 -0.32 -17.85
C VAL A 121 -10.19 1.18 -18.06
N PHE A 122 -9.08 1.78 -17.61
CA PHE A 122 -8.80 3.19 -17.87
C PHE A 122 -8.76 3.52 -19.37
N LEU A 123 -8.13 2.69 -20.19
CA LEU A 123 -8.09 2.88 -21.65
C LEU A 123 -9.42 2.64 -22.32
N ASP A 124 -10.27 1.78 -21.77
CA ASP A 124 -11.58 1.42 -22.30
C ASP A 124 -12.69 2.44 -21.96
N SER A 125 -12.59 3.10 -20.77
CA SER A 125 -13.65 3.95 -20.20
C SER A 125 -13.18 5.25 -19.54
N SER A 126 -11.91 5.59 -19.68
CA SER A 126 -11.30 6.74 -19.02
C SER A 126 -11.31 6.68 -17.48
N TRP A 127 -11.15 7.85 -16.82
CA TRP A 127 -11.02 7.95 -15.36
C TRP A 127 -12.21 7.36 -14.58
N GLY A 128 -13.43 7.66 -14.99
CA GLY A 128 -14.65 7.27 -14.26
C GLY A 128 -14.76 5.75 -14.07
N GLY A 129 -14.59 4.97 -15.12
CA GLY A 129 -14.68 3.52 -15.03
C GLY A 129 -13.55 2.91 -14.22
N ALA A 130 -12.32 3.42 -14.34
CA ALA A 130 -11.20 2.96 -13.52
C ALA A 130 -11.40 3.31 -12.03
N HIS A 131 -11.89 4.50 -11.73
CA HIS A 131 -12.25 4.95 -10.40
C HIS A 131 -13.27 4.01 -9.76
N ASP A 132 -14.38 3.74 -10.44
CA ASP A 132 -15.46 2.89 -9.93
C ASP A 132 -14.99 1.43 -9.72
N LEU A 133 -14.18 0.90 -10.63
CA LEU A 133 -13.55 -0.41 -10.48
C LEU A 133 -12.67 -0.47 -9.23
N ILE A 134 -11.81 0.52 -9.02
CA ILE A 134 -10.89 0.54 -7.88
C ILE A 134 -11.68 0.64 -6.58
N LEU A 135 -12.66 1.53 -6.48
CA LEU A 135 -13.49 1.64 -5.27
C LEU A 135 -14.25 0.33 -4.99
N HIS A 136 -14.74 -0.36 -6.02
CA HIS A 136 -15.37 -1.66 -5.86
C HIS A 136 -14.40 -2.73 -5.36
N LEU A 137 -13.22 -2.86 -5.97
CA LEU A 137 -12.23 -3.86 -5.58
C LEU A 137 -11.72 -3.65 -4.14
N PHE A 138 -11.55 -2.40 -3.72
CA PHE A 138 -11.00 -2.03 -2.42
C PHE A 138 -12.06 -1.65 -1.37
N GLU A 139 -13.34 -1.90 -1.63
CA GLU A 139 -14.46 -1.48 -0.76
C GLU A 139 -14.25 -1.86 0.71
N LYS A 140 -13.77 -3.07 1.00
CA LYS A 140 -13.53 -3.56 2.36
C LYS A 140 -12.40 -2.78 3.04
N GLU A 141 -11.28 -2.65 2.37
CA GLU A 141 -10.08 -1.97 2.91
C GLU A 141 -10.34 -0.47 3.10
N LEU A 142 -11.03 0.16 2.13
CA LEU A 142 -11.40 1.56 2.19
C LEU A 142 -12.42 1.87 3.29
N SER A 143 -13.33 0.93 3.56
CA SER A 143 -14.30 1.06 4.65
C SER A 143 -13.64 0.86 6.01
N ALA A 144 -12.67 -0.04 6.11
CA ALA A 144 -11.99 -0.37 7.36
C ALA A 144 -10.86 0.61 7.72
N ILE A 145 -10.37 1.40 6.74
CA ILE A 145 -9.22 2.27 7.00
C ILE A 145 -9.61 3.45 7.89
N GLU A 146 -8.84 3.64 8.94
CA GLU A 146 -8.97 4.74 9.91
C GLU A 146 -7.63 5.46 10.05
N SER A 147 -7.66 6.75 10.39
CA SER A 147 -6.46 7.53 10.69
C SER A 147 -5.95 7.23 12.12
N ASN A 148 -5.74 5.94 12.41
CA ASN A 148 -5.35 5.47 13.72
C ASN A 148 -3.83 5.53 13.94
N GLN A 149 -3.39 5.20 15.16
CA GLN A 149 -1.97 5.22 15.53
C GLN A 149 -1.09 4.25 14.73
N GLU A 150 -1.67 3.24 14.08
CA GLU A 150 -0.94 2.24 13.30
C GLU A 150 -0.19 2.88 12.11
N PHE A 151 -0.78 3.92 11.48
CA PHE A 151 -0.16 4.64 10.38
C PHE A 151 0.69 5.84 10.82
N ARG A 152 0.68 6.18 12.11
CA ARG A 152 1.46 7.30 12.64
C ARG A 152 2.90 6.87 12.92
N ASP A 153 3.85 7.54 12.29
CA ASP A 153 5.27 7.37 12.58
C ASP A 153 5.65 8.28 13.75
N SER A 154 5.75 7.69 14.95
CA SER A 154 6.06 8.44 16.16
C SER A 154 7.39 9.21 16.07
N LYS A 155 8.36 8.72 15.28
CA LYS A 155 9.64 9.46 15.08
C LYS A 155 9.41 10.74 14.29
N THR A 156 8.64 10.64 13.20
CA THR A 156 8.30 11.81 12.37
C THR A 156 7.44 12.80 13.14
N GLU A 157 6.40 12.32 13.86
CA GLU A 157 5.57 13.21 14.70
C GLU A 157 6.36 13.92 15.80
N LEU A 158 7.26 13.19 16.47
CA LEU A 158 8.13 13.79 17.49
C LEU A 158 9.05 14.86 16.89
N GLN A 159 9.64 14.57 15.73
CA GLN A 159 10.49 15.52 15.02
C GLN A 159 9.72 16.79 14.63
N GLU A 160 8.54 16.65 14.03
CA GLU A 160 7.68 17.76 13.65
C GLU A 160 7.24 18.59 14.86
N LEU A 161 6.87 17.95 15.97
CA LEU A 161 6.50 18.62 17.21
C LEU A 161 7.67 19.43 17.78
N LEU A 162 8.88 18.88 17.79
CA LEU A 162 10.07 19.58 18.27
C LEU A 162 10.46 20.73 17.35
N GLN A 163 10.37 20.54 16.03
CA GLN A 163 10.61 21.62 15.05
C GLN A 163 9.60 22.77 15.20
N SER A 164 8.31 22.47 15.39
CA SER A 164 7.29 23.51 15.63
C SER A 164 7.56 24.33 16.90
N LYS A 165 8.18 23.71 17.90
CA LYS A 165 8.61 24.36 19.16
C LYS A 165 10.02 24.98 19.08
N LYS A 166 10.67 24.95 17.91
CA LYS A 166 12.07 25.40 17.72
C LYS A 166 13.05 24.73 18.71
N SER A 167 12.75 23.48 19.09
CA SER A 167 13.56 22.66 19.99
C SER A 167 14.55 21.80 19.21
N GLU A 168 15.63 21.37 19.88
CA GLU A 168 16.60 20.45 19.27
C GLU A 168 15.96 19.11 18.88
N LEU A 169 16.40 18.55 17.76
CA LEU A 169 15.95 17.24 17.30
C LEU A 169 16.52 16.12 18.19
N PRO A 170 15.75 15.03 18.38
CA PRO A 170 16.16 13.94 19.23
C PRO A 170 17.34 13.18 18.63
N LYS A 171 18.36 12.90 19.45
CA LYS A 171 19.46 11.99 19.10
C LYS A 171 19.18 10.63 19.70
N TYR A 172 18.94 9.64 18.83
CA TYR A 172 18.68 8.27 19.24
C TYR A 172 19.99 7.54 19.55
N VAL A 173 20.08 6.99 20.76
CA VAL A 173 21.18 6.12 21.18
C VAL A 173 20.62 4.72 21.35
N THR A 174 20.98 3.80 20.44
CA THR A 174 20.44 2.43 20.44
C THR A 174 21.53 1.42 20.73
N LYS A 175 21.24 0.48 21.63
CA LYS A 175 22.13 -0.61 22.06
C LYS A 175 21.43 -1.93 21.80
N GLU A 176 22.20 -2.95 21.45
CA GLU A 176 21.74 -4.34 21.41
C GLU A 176 21.73 -4.93 22.82
N THR A 177 20.71 -5.69 23.15
CA THR A 177 20.50 -6.35 24.43
C THR A 177 20.27 -7.84 24.22
N ALA A 178 20.29 -8.64 25.28
CA ALA A 178 20.05 -10.07 25.18
C ALA A 178 18.69 -10.44 24.54
N ASN A 179 17.70 -9.53 24.64
CA ASN A 179 16.31 -9.77 24.17
C ASN A 179 15.88 -8.82 23.05
N GLY A 180 16.80 -8.22 22.29
CA GLY A 180 16.51 -7.29 21.20
C GLY A 180 17.30 -5.99 21.29
N PHE A 181 16.64 -4.86 21.13
CA PHE A 181 17.26 -3.53 21.11
C PHE A 181 16.58 -2.60 22.10
N GLU A 182 17.41 -1.80 22.77
CA GLU A 182 17.01 -0.69 23.62
C GLU A 182 17.43 0.61 22.97
N SER A 183 16.53 1.59 22.89
CA SER A 183 16.83 2.92 22.38
C SER A 183 16.46 3.99 23.39
N SER A 184 17.30 5.00 23.54
CA SER A 184 17.08 6.13 24.41
C SER A 184 17.20 7.46 23.65
N ILE A 185 16.45 8.48 24.11
CA ILE A 185 16.56 9.86 23.66
C ILE A 185 16.52 10.77 24.88
N LYS A 186 17.19 11.92 24.76
CA LYS A 186 17.15 12.99 25.78
C LYS A 186 16.52 14.24 25.17
N LEU A 187 15.48 14.77 25.84
CA LEU A 187 14.80 15.99 25.44
C LEU A 187 14.82 16.97 26.63
N GLY A 188 15.66 18.00 26.55
CA GLY A 188 15.94 18.87 27.68
C GLY A 188 16.52 18.07 28.84
N ASN A 189 15.87 18.13 30.02
CA ASN A 189 16.30 17.43 31.24
C ASN A 189 15.66 16.05 31.42
N LYS A 190 14.77 15.61 30.48
CA LYS A 190 14.08 14.31 30.55
C LYS A 190 14.75 13.31 29.62
N SER A 191 14.89 12.07 30.08
CA SER A 191 15.32 10.92 29.29
C SER A 191 14.15 9.98 29.11
N TYR A 192 14.07 9.38 27.93
CA TYR A 192 13.05 8.40 27.56
C TYR A 192 13.73 7.16 27.02
N GLU A 193 13.12 6.00 27.22
CA GLU A 193 13.63 4.69 26.78
C GLU A 193 12.52 3.91 26.06
N GLY A 194 12.93 3.07 25.13
CA GLY A 194 12.03 2.21 24.37
C GLY A 194 12.73 0.93 23.92
N TYR A 195 11.95 -0.14 23.78
CA TYR A 195 12.44 -1.48 23.47
C TYR A 195 11.78 -2.03 22.21
N GLY A 196 12.51 -2.87 21.48
CA GLY A 196 11.98 -3.50 20.27
C GLY A 196 12.85 -4.65 19.77
N ASN A 197 12.29 -5.50 18.90
CA ASN A 197 13.00 -6.64 18.30
C ASN A 197 14.00 -6.23 17.21
N SER A 198 14.01 -4.95 16.82
CA SER A 198 14.98 -4.35 15.90
C SER A 198 15.32 -2.94 16.35
N LYS A 199 16.48 -2.43 15.90
CA LYS A 199 16.90 -1.05 16.13
C LYS A 199 15.79 -0.05 15.78
N ARG A 200 15.16 -0.21 14.62
CA ARG A 200 14.06 0.66 14.15
C ARG A 200 12.85 0.61 15.09
N GLN A 201 12.46 -0.58 15.56
CA GLN A 201 11.33 -0.72 16.47
C GLN A 201 11.60 -0.07 17.83
N ALA A 202 12.80 -0.24 18.38
CA ALA A 202 13.20 0.40 19.63
C ALA A 202 13.18 1.94 19.52
N GLU A 203 13.67 2.47 18.39
CA GLU A 203 13.64 3.91 18.12
C GLU A 203 12.21 4.45 17.95
N ILE A 204 11.29 3.72 17.33
CA ILE A 204 9.86 4.08 17.24
C ILE A 204 9.22 4.04 18.63
N ALA A 205 9.51 3.01 19.44
CA ALA A 205 8.96 2.86 20.77
C ALA A 205 9.35 4.05 21.68
N VAL A 206 10.63 4.42 21.72
CA VAL A 206 11.08 5.56 22.53
C VAL A 206 10.51 6.89 22.05
N ALA A 207 10.38 7.07 20.72
CA ALA A 207 9.75 8.26 20.16
C ALA A 207 8.28 8.38 20.56
N LYS A 208 7.55 7.26 20.60
CA LYS A 208 6.16 7.21 21.06
C LYS A 208 6.03 7.62 22.53
N VAL A 209 6.86 7.03 23.41
CA VAL A 209 6.88 7.38 24.85
C VAL A 209 7.12 8.87 25.05
N ALA A 210 8.10 9.43 24.35
CA ALA A 210 8.42 10.86 24.46
C ALA A 210 7.28 11.75 23.92
N LEU A 211 6.69 11.38 22.80
CA LEU A 211 5.59 12.10 22.18
C LEU A 211 4.35 12.15 23.08
N ASP A 212 3.95 10.99 23.64
CA ASP A 212 2.81 10.89 24.55
C ASP A 212 3.04 11.76 25.81
N ASN A 213 4.24 11.74 26.37
CA ASN A 213 4.58 12.58 27.51
C ASN A 213 4.56 14.08 27.18
N LEU A 214 5.01 14.48 25.99
CA LEU A 214 4.97 15.88 25.55
C LEU A 214 3.55 16.36 25.24
N LYS A 215 2.64 15.49 24.81
CA LYS A 215 1.22 15.82 24.59
C LYS A 215 0.47 16.00 25.90
N LEU A 216 0.70 15.14 26.90
CA LEU A 216 0.12 15.23 28.23
C LEU A 216 0.52 16.51 29.00
N ASN A 217 1.73 17.03 28.78
CA ASN A 217 2.20 18.25 29.44
C ASN A 217 1.77 19.54 28.71
N ASN A 218 1.02 19.47 27.61
CA ASN A 218 0.50 20.61 26.86
C ASN A 218 -1.04 20.69 26.89
N ALA A 219 -1.72 19.75 27.54
CA ALA A 219 -3.15 19.75 27.83
C ALA A 219 -3.40 20.32 29.24
#